data_6db884217ff39855d78aa72a88f183a9
#
_entry.id   6db884217ff39855d78aa72a88f183a9
#
_cell.length_a   1.000
_cell.length_b   1.000
_cell.length_c   1.000
_cell.angle_alpha   90.00
_cell.angle_beta   90.00
_cell.angle_gamma   90.00
#
_symmetry.space_group_name_H-M   'P 1'
#
loop_
_entity.id
_entity.type
_entity.pdbx_description
1 polymer ?
#
loop_
_entity_poly.entity_id
_entity_poly.type
_entity_poly.pdbx_seq_one_letter_code
_entity_poly.pdbx_strand_id
1 'polypeptide(L)'
;INPAIEVEAISERLTGDALVAAVAAVDVVLDGCDNFATRFQVNDACVAESRRLRSSSAIRLEGQLAVFGPDYSESPCYRCLYADADESLGDCAGNGVLAPVPGVVGTLMAVECLKFLAGIAPPAPLLRLYDGTASEFRHLGVSKRPDCPACA
;
A
#
# COMPACT_ATOMS: atom_id res chain seq x y z
N ILE A 1 -21.56 -4.91 10.16
CA ILE A 1 -21.15 -6.29 9.88
C ILE A 1 -20.65 -6.95 11.15
N ASN A 2 -19.65 -6.41 11.83
CA ASN A 2 -19.23 -6.85 13.16
C ASN A 2 -19.47 -5.73 14.18
N PRO A 3 -20.47 -5.83 15.06
CA PRO A 3 -20.80 -4.77 16.03
C PRO A 3 -19.79 -4.68 17.20
N ALA A 4 -18.88 -5.64 17.32
CA ALA A 4 -17.91 -5.69 18.42
C ALA A 4 -16.61 -4.89 18.12
N ILE A 5 -16.47 -4.33 16.93
CA ILE A 5 -15.33 -3.49 16.57
C ILE A 5 -15.72 -2.01 16.67
N GLU A 6 -14.78 -1.19 17.10
CA GLU A 6 -14.88 0.26 17.01
C GLU A 6 -14.35 0.75 15.67
N VAL A 7 -15.07 1.67 15.04
CA VAL A 7 -14.68 2.30 13.76
C VAL A 7 -14.68 3.80 13.96
N GLU A 8 -13.51 4.41 13.83
CA GLU A 8 -13.35 5.86 13.83
C GLU A 8 -13.26 6.34 12.37
N ALA A 9 -14.13 7.27 11.98
CA ALA A 9 -14.14 7.85 10.65
C ALA A 9 -13.56 9.26 10.68
N ILE A 10 -12.47 9.48 9.94
CA ILE A 10 -11.86 10.80 9.75
C ILE A 10 -12.32 11.34 8.39
N SER A 11 -13.14 12.39 8.40
CA SER A 11 -13.76 12.95 7.19
C SER A 11 -12.93 14.02 6.49
N GLU A 12 -11.75 14.32 7.02
CA GLU A 12 -10.82 15.31 6.45
C GLU A 12 -9.55 14.65 5.89
N ARG A 13 -8.89 15.35 4.97
CA ARG A 13 -7.63 14.89 4.41
C ARG A 13 -6.50 15.12 5.42
N LEU A 14 -5.89 14.05 5.89
CA LEU A 14 -4.71 14.13 6.75
C LEU A 14 -3.46 14.38 5.90
N THR A 15 -2.62 15.33 6.33
CA THR A 15 -1.33 15.66 5.72
C THR A 15 -0.32 16.09 6.80
N GLY A 16 0.98 16.07 6.49
CA GLY A 16 2.02 16.51 7.40
C GLY A 16 1.94 15.81 8.77
N ASP A 17 2.10 16.59 9.86
CA ASP A 17 2.16 16.06 11.23
C ASP A 17 0.89 15.30 11.63
N ALA A 18 -0.28 15.70 11.14
CA ALA A 18 -1.53 15.00 11.43
C ALA A 18 -1.56 13.59 10.82
N LEU A 19 -1.03 13.41 9.61
CA LEU A 19 -0.89 12.10 8.98
C LEU A 19 0.14 11.25 9.74
N VAL A 20 1.28 11.82 10.11
CA VAL A 20 2.32 11.12 10.90
C VAL A 20 1.75 10.64 12.22
N ALA A 21 1.04 11.51 12.96
CA ALA A 21 0.42 11.13 14.22
C ALA A 21 -0.62 10.01 14.07
N ALA A 22 -1.45 10.05 13.02
CA ALA A 22 -2.41 8.99 12.75
C ALA A 22 -1.72 7.66 12.42
N VAL A 23 -0.63 7.69 11.65
CA VAL A 23 0.19 6.50 11.32
C VAL A 23 0.88 5.95 12.57
N ALA A 24 1.41 6.81 13.45
CA ALA A 24 2.05 6.39 14.69
C ALA A 24 1.10 5.65 15.65
N ALA A 25 -0.20 5.93 15.58
CA ALA A 25 -1.21 5.37 16.47
C ALA A 25 -1.70 3.96 16.08
N VAL A 26 -1.27 3.40 14.94
CA VAL A 26 -1.77 2.12 14.43
C VAL A 26 -0.65 1.09 14.24
N ASP A 27 -0.99 -0.19 14.18
CA ASP A 27 -0.05 -1.29 13.96
C ASP A 27 0.26 -1.53 12.47
N VAL A 28 -0.70 -1.20 11.60
CA VAL A 28 -0.60 -1.40 10.15
C VAL A 28 -1.44 -0.37 9.40
N VAL A 29 -0.90 0.11 8.31
CA VAL A 29 -1.57 1.05 7.39
C VAL A 29 -1.97 0.31 6.12
N LEU A 30 -3.22 0.51 5.69
CA LEU A 30 -3.76 0.02 4.42
C LEU A 30 -3.99 1.22 3.51
N ASP A 31 -3.25 1.27 2.41
CA ASP A 31 -3.33 2.34 1.42
C ASP A 31 -4.04 1.85 0.15
N GLY A 32 -5.20 2.39 -0.10
CA GLY A 32 -6.00 2.20 -1.31
C GLY A 32 -6.21 3.48 -2.11
N CYS A 33 -5.31 4.47 -1.97
CA CYS A 33 -5.40 5.73 -2.69
C CYS A 33 -5.21 5.53 -4.19
N ASP A 34 -5.67 6.51 -4.97
CA ASP A 34 -5.67 6.49 -6.43
C ASP A 34 -4.62 7.43 -7.07
N ASN A 35 -3.78 8.08 -6.25
CA ASN A 35 -2.78 9.03 -6.71
C ASN A 35 -1.43 8.86 -6.00
N PHE A 36 -0.34 9.11 -6.71
CA PHE A 36 1.03 8.95 -6.20
C PHE A 36 1.34 9.95 -5.08
N ALA A 37 0.87 11.19 -5.16
CA ALA A 37 1.16 12.20 -4.16
C ALA A 37 0.71 11.77 -2.75
N THR A 38 -0.49 11.20 -2.63
CA THR A 38 -0.99 10.65 -1.36
C THR A 38 -0.23 9.39 -0.94
N ARG A 39 0.04 8.46 -1.88
CA ARG A 39 0.80 7.23 -1.61
C ARG A 39 2.18 7.51 -1.05
N PHE A 40 2.89 8.50 -1.61
CA PHE A 40 4.20 8.89 -1.11
C PHE A 40 4.13 9.50 0.28
N GLN A 41 3.14 10.35 0.58
CA GLN A 41 2.96 10.91 1.93
C GLN A 41 2.68 9.81 2.96
N VAL A 42 1.83 8.84 2.63
CA VAL A 42 1.54 7.69 3.49
C VAL A 42 2.78 6.81 3.67
N ASN A 43 3.52 6.53 2.60
CA ASN A 43 4.78 5.79 2.68
C ASN A 43 5.79 6.48 3.59
N ASP A 44 6.00 7.79 3.40
CA ASP A 44 7.00 8.55 4.14
C ASP A 44 6.65 8.58 5.63
N ALA A 45 5.38 8.72 5.99
CA ALA A 45 4.90 8.62 7.36
C ALA A 45 5.12 7.20 7.93
N CYS A 46 4.86 6.14 7.15
CA CYS A 46 5.11 4.75 7.57
C CYS A 46 6.60 4.48 7.80
N VAL A 47 7.47 5.01 6.95
CA VAL A 47 8.93 4.89 7.11
C VAL A 47 9.39 5.61 8.38
N ALA A 48 8.96 6.87 8.59
CA ALA A 48 9.31 7.66 9.76
C ALA A 48 8.91 6.99 11.08
N GLU A 49 7.72 6.39 11.12
CA GLU A 49 7.16 5.75 12.31
C GLU A 49 7.41 4.24 12.38
N SER A 50 8.22 3.69 11.47
CA SER A 50 8.51 2.25 11.37
C SER A 50 7.23 1.41 11.38
N ARG A 51 6.19 1.86 10.66
CA ARG A 51 4.90 1.17 10.55
C ARG A 51 4.80 0.35 9.28
N ARG A 52 4.10 -0.77 9.38
CA ARG A 52 3.86 -1.64 8.23
C ARG A 52 2.88 -1.01 7.26
N LEU A 53 3.21 -1.07 5.97
CA LEU A 53 2.37 -0.56 4.90
C LEU A 53 1.91 -1.72 3.99
N ARG A 54 0.64 -1.73 3.68
CA ARG A 54 0.02 -2.52 2.62
C ARG A 54 -0.58 -1.55 1.63
N SER A 55 -0.01 -1.46 0.43
CA SER A 55 -0.48 -0.54 -0.60
C SER A 55 -1.05 -1.32 -1.77
N SER A 56 -2.27 -1.03 -2.15
CA SER A 56 -2.92 -1.62 -3.31
C SER A 56 -3.38 -0.57 -4.31
N SER A 57 -3.37 -0.94 -5.59
CA SER A 57 -3.91 -0.12 -6.66
C SER A 57 -4.56 -0.97 -7.73
N ALA A 58 -5.46 -0.37 -8.49
CA ALA A 58 -6.12 -1.00 -9.61
C ALA A 58 -6.27 0.01 -10.75
N ILE A 59 -6.04 -0.43 -11.97
CA ILE A 59 -6.21 0.36 -13.19
C ILE A 59 -6.62 -0.56 -14.33
N ARG A 60 -7.59 -0.15 -15.15
CA ARG A 60 -8.11 -0.98 -16.24
C ARG A 60 -8.53 -2.38 -15.75
N LEU A 61 -7.87 -3.45 -16.19
CA LEU A 61 -8.06 -4.83 -15.75
C LEU A 61 -6.92 -5.32 -14.84
N GLU A 62 -6.03 -4.46 -14.44
CA GLU A 62 -4.85 -4.81 -13.66
C GLU A 62 -4.97 -4.34 -12.21
N GLY A 63 -4.41 -5.13 -11.30
CA GLY A 63 -4.33 -4.81 -9.89
C GLY A 63 -2.96 -5.12 -9.31
N GLN A 64 -2.59 -4.42 -8.27
CA GLN A 64 -1.37 -4.73 -7.54
C GLN A 64 -1.57 -4.61 -6.04
N LEU A 65 -0.78 -5.39 -5.31
CA LEU A 65 -0.64 -5.31 -3.86
C LEU A 65 0.84 -5.39 -3.51
N ALA A 66 1.33 -4.38 -2.80
CA ALA A 66 2.67 -4.33 -2.25
C ALA A 66 2.63 -4.36 -0.72
N VAL A 67 3.61 -5.06 -0.13
CA VAL A 67 3.74 -5.28 1.32
C VAL A 67 5.11 -4.78 1.77
N PHE A 68 5.15 -3.82 2.71
CA PHE A 68 6.37 -3.16 3.19
C PHE A 68 6.46 -3.11 4.72
N GLY A 69 7.69 -2.91 5.21
CA GLY A 69 8.03 -2.62 6.59
C GLY A 69 7.99 -3.81 7.56
N PRO A 70 8.28 -3.57 8.86
CA PRO A 70 8.58 -2.28 9.48
C PRO A 70 10.07 -1.90 9.46
N ASP A 71 10.96 -2.85 9.15
CA ASP A 71 12.40 -2.61 9.13
C ASP A 71 12.82 -2.00 7.79
N TYR A 72 12.66 -0.71 7.68
CA TYR A 72 13.00 0.04 6.48
C TYR A 72 14.51 0.32 6.34
N SER A 73 15.32 0.04 7.37
CA SER A 73 16.77 0.13 7.26
C SER A 73 17.32 -0.99 6.36
N GLU A 74 16.68 -2.17 6.39
CA GLU A 74 17.10 -3.35 5.61
C GLU A 74 16.15 -3.65 4.44
N SER A 75 14.89 -3.23 4.55
CA SER A 75 13.82 -3.56 3.61
C SER A 75 13.42 -2.37 2.73
N PRO A 76 12.91 -2.62 1.52
CA PRO A 76 12.42 -1.56 0.65
C PRO A 76 11.15 -0.90 1.20
N CYS A 77 10.89 0.32 0.72
CA CYS A 77 9.63 1.01 0.90
C CYS A 77 8.94 1.24 -0.47
N TYR A 78 7.78 1.91 -0.47
CA TYR A 78 7.04 2.19 -1.71
C TYR A 78 7.85 3.04 -2.70
N ARG A 79 8.70 3.98 -2.21
CA ARG A 79 9.58 4.77 -3.08
C ARG A 79 10.74 3.96 -3.68
N CYS A 80 11.06 2.78 -3.16
CA CYS A 80 11.98 1.86 -3.83
C CYS A 80 11.35 1.23 -5.07
N LEU A 81 10.04 1.01 -5.04
CA LEU A 81 9.27 0.49 -6.18
C LEU A 81 9.02 1.58 -7.24
N TYR A 82 8.68 2.80 -6.79
CA TYR A 82 8.38 3.95 -7.65
C TYR A 82 9.28 5.13 -7.28
N ALA A 83 10.30 5.39 -8.11
CA ALA A 83 11.28 6.45 -7.84
C ALA A 83 10.67 7.85 -7.96
N ASP A 84 9.89 8.05 -9.01
CA ASP A 84 9.25 9.31 -9.36
C ASP A 84 7.76 9.10 -9.58
N ALA A 85 6.98 10.09 -9.17
CA ALA A 85 5.57 10.15 -9.48
C ALA A 85 5.40 10.61 -10.93
N ASP A 86 5.35 9.70 -11.87
CA ASP A 86 4.90 10.04 -13.22
C ASP A 86 3.36 9.98 -13.24
N GLU A 87 2.74 11.11 -12.89
CA GLU A 87 1.29 11.30 -12.98
C GLU A 87 0.78 11.10 -14.43
N SER A 88 1.69 11.11 -15.44
CA SER A 88 1.34 10.85 -16.84
C SER A 88 1.00 9.38 -17.10
N LEU A 89 1.37 8.46 -16.21
CA LEU A 89 0.96 7.05 -16.27
C LEU A 89 -0.55 6.87 -16.06
N GLY A 90 -1.23 7.97 -15.76
CA GLY A 90 -2.68 8.04 -15.66
C GLY A 90 -3.20 7.61 -14.29
N ASP A 91 -4.14 8.38 -13.81
CA ASP A 91 -4.97 8.01 -12.68
C ASP A 91 -6.09 7.03 -13.10
N CYS A 92 -6.78 6.47 -12.11
CA CYS A 92 -7.95 5.63 -12.38
C CYS A 92 -9.07 6.42 -13.07
N ALA A 93 -9.13 7.75 -12.90
CA ALA A 93 -10.14 8.61 -13.51
C ALA A 93 -9.93 8.74 -15.02
N GLY A 94 -8.66 8.85 -15.48
CA GLY A 94 -8.35 8.95 -16.91
C GLY A 94 -8.37 7.61 -17.66
N ASN A 95 -7.99 6.51 -16.99
CA ASN A 95 -7.87 5.19 -17.62
C ASN A 95 -9.07 4.25 -17.36
N GLY A 96 -9.89 4.56 -16.37
CA GLY A 96 -10.93 3.66 -15.88
C GLY A 96 -10.40 2.43 -15.14
N VAL A 97 -11.31 1.70 -14.51
CA VAL A 97 -11.00 0.42 -13.83
C VAL A 97 -12.20 -0.50 -13.94
N LEU A 98 -11.96 -1.77 -14.23
CA LEU A 98 -13.01 -2.78 -14.17
C LEU A 98 -13.41 -3.01 -12.71
N ALA A 99 -14.65 -2.70 -12.35
CA ALA A 99 -15.14 -2.63 -10.96
C ALA A 99 -14.80 -3.82 -10.05
N PRO A 100 -14.76 -5.09 -10.50
CA PRO A 100 -14.33 -6.22 -9.68
C PRO A 100 -12.84 -6.20 -9.28
N VAL A 101 -11.96 -5.56 -10.05
CA VAL A 101 -10.50 -5.58 -9.80
C VAL A 101 -10.11 -4.94 -8.46
N PRO A 102 -10.62 -3.75 -8.08
CA PRO A 102 -10.42 -3.21 -6.73
C PRO A 102 -10.90 -4.15 -5.63
N GLY A 103 -12.01 -4.89 -5.87
CA GLY A 103 -12.49 -5.91 -4.94
C GLY A 103 -11.49 -7.04 -4.72
N VAL A 104 -10.86 -7.53 -5.78
CA VAL A 104 -9.82 -8.58 -5.71
C VAL A 104 -8.63 -8.09 -4.90
N VAL A 105 -8.02 -6.97 -5.29
CA VAL A 105 -6.80 -6.50 -4.60
C VAL A 105 -7.07 -5.97 -3.19
N GLY A 106 -8.22 -5.35 -2.96
CA GLY A 106 -8.62 -4.90 -1.63
C GLY A 106 -8.85 -6.07 -0.66
N THR A 107 -9.47 -7.16 -1.13
CA THR A 107 -9.64 -8.38 -0.33
C THR A 107 -8.29 -9.04 -0.03
N LEU A 108 -7.37 -9.10 -0.99
CA LEU A 108 -6.01 -9.58 -0.77
C LEU A 108 -5.26 -8.71 0.25
N MET A 109 -5.39 -7.40 0.17
CA MET A 109 -4.81 -6.47 1.13
C MET A 109 -5.34 -6.73 2.55
N ALA A 110 -6.63 -6.97 2.70
CA ALA A 110 -7.25 -7.34 3.97
C ALA A 110 -6.70 -8.68 4.51
N VAL A 111 -6.51 -9.69 3.64
CA VAL A 111 -5.89 -10.97 4.02
C VAL A 111 -4.47 -10.76 4.56
N GLU A 112 -3.63 -9.95 3.89
CA GLU A 112 -2.27 -9.68 4.36
C GLU A 112 -2.25 -8.88 5.68
N CYS A 113 -3.23 -8.01 5.89
CA CYS A 113 -3.43 -7.33 7.17
C CYS A 113 -3.79 -8.31 8.28
N LEU A 114 -4.79 -9.15 8.07
CA LEU A 114 -5.26 -10.13 9.06
C LEU A 114 -4.19 -11.17 9.39
N LYS A 115 -3.42 -11.63 8.41
CA LYS A 115 -2.27 -12.52 8.64
C LYS A 115 -1.25 -11.88 9.58
N PHE A 116 -0.94 -10.60 9.37
CA PHE A 116 -0.05 -9.87 10.25
C PHE A 116 -0.59 -9.80 11.67
N LEU A 117 -1.84 -9.36 11.84
CA LEU A 117 -2.49 -9.23 13.15
C LEU A 117 -2.63 -10.59 13.88
N ALA A 118 -2.75 -11.68 13.14
CA ALA A 118 -2.79 -13.05 13.67
C ALA A 118 -1.39 -13.63 13.96
N GLY A 119 -0.31 -12.86 13.80
CA GLY A 119 1.06 -13.35 14.02
C GLY A 119 1.57 -14.32 12.96
N ILE A 120 0.88 -14.44 11.82
CA ILE A 120 1.35 -15.21 10.66
C ILE A 120 2.35 -14.33 9.92
N ALA A 121 3.64 -14.68 10.01
CA ALA A 121 4.69 -13.92 9.37
C ALA A 121 4.43 -13.81 7.85
N PRO A 122 4.33 -12.61 7.28
CA PRO A 122 4.29 -12.47 5.84
C PRO A 122 5.63 -12.91 5.25
N PRO A 123 5.66 -13.39 4.01
CA PRO A 123 6.91 -13.49 3.29
C PRO A 123 7.58 -12.10 3.21
N ALA A 124 8.88 -12.07 2.87
CA ALA A 124 9.67 -10.87 2.61
C ALA A 124 8.92 -9.84 1.75
N PRO A 125 9.39 -8.58 1.66
CA PRO A 125 8.77 -7.55 0.84
C PRO A 125 8.34 -8.08 -0.52
N LEU A 126 7.06 -7.96 -0.83
CA LEU A 126 6.41 -8.69 -1.91
C LEU A 126 5.53 -7.74 -2.72
N LEU A 127 5.66 -7.82 -4.03
CA LEU A 127 4.72 -7.24 -4.98
C LEU A 127 3.92 -8.35 -5.65
N ARG A 128 2.60 -8.29 -5.55
CA ARG A 128 1.68 -9.14 -6.30
C ARG A 128 1.00 -8.31 -7.39
N LEU A 129 1.08 -8.81 -8.61
CA LEU A 129 0.37 -8.25 -9.75
C LEU A 129 -0.77 -9.18 -10.11
N TYR A 130 -1.96 -8.64 -10.29
CA TYR A 130 -3.13 -9.32 -10.80
C TYR A 130 -3.41 -8.89 -12.23
N ASP A 131 -3.44 -9.84 -13.16
CA ASP A 131 -3.87 -9.66 -14.54
C ASP A 131 -5.33 -10.14 -14.65
N GLY A 132 -6.27 -9.21 -14.70
CA GLY A 132 -7.68 -9.54 -14.82
C GLY A 132 -8.09 -10.06 -16.18
N THR A 133 -7.24 -9.94 -17.22
CA THR A 133 -7.50 -10.51 -18.54
C THR A 133 -7.30 -12.02 -18.52
N ALA A 134 -6.20 -12.47 -17.89
CA ALA A 134 -5.86 -13.89 -17.77
C ALA A 134 -6.37 -14.51 -16.45
N SER A 135 -6.83 -13.70 -15.51
CA SER A 135 -7.15 -14.11 -14.12
C SER A 135 -5.94 -14.73 -13.39
N GLU A 136 -4.76 -14.20 -13.64
CA GLU A 136 -3.50 -14.72 -13.12
C GLU A 136 -2.86 -13.76 -12.10
N PHE A 137 -2.06 -14.35 -11.21
CA PHE A 137 -1.23 -13.62 -10.27
C PHE A 137 0.25 -13.85 -10.56
N ARG A 138 1.02 -12.75 -10.53
CA ARG A 138 2.49 -12.80 -10.56
C ARG A 138 3.03 -12.26 -9.25
N HIS A 139 4.10 -12.90 -8.75
CA HIS A 139 4.79 -12.51 -7.54
C HIS A 139 6.19 -12.04 -7.89
N LEU A 140 6.52 -10.82 -7.46
CA LEU A 140 7.82 -10.20 -7.70
C LEU A 140 8.45 -9.79 -6.37
N GLY A 141 9.76 -9.95 -6.24
CA GLY A 141 10.52 -9.36 -5.16
C GLY A 141 10.71 -7.86 -5.40
N VAL A 142 10.71 -7.10 -4.32
CA VAL A 142 11.07 -5.67 -4.35
C VAL A 142 12.41 -5.50 -3.65
N SER A 143 13.39 -4.92 -4.35
CA SER A 143 14.70 -4.64 -3.79
C SER A 143 14.77 -3.22 -3.21
N LYS A 144 15.48 -3.08 -2.08
CA LYS A 144 15.78 -1.77 -1.53
C LYS A 144 16.73 -1.01 -2.47
N ARG A 145 16.43 0.26 -2.71
CA ARG A 145 17.30 1.17 -3.46
C ARG A 145 18.26 1.86 -2.49
N PRO A 146 19.60 1.85 -2.77
CA PRO A 146 20.57 2.51 -1.90
C PRO A 146 20.45 4.04 -1.89
N ASP A 147 19.84 4.62 -2.92
CA ASP A 147 19.59 6.06 -3.10
C ASP A 147 18.13 6.45 -2.85
N CYS A 148 17.37 5.65 -2.13
CA CYS A 148 15.96 5.91 -1.88
C CYS A 148 15.77 7.16 -1.01
N PRO A 149 14.99 8.18 -1.46
CA PRO A 149 14.84 9.43 -0.71
C PRO A 149 14.08 9.28 0.61
N ALA A 150 13.43 8.13 0.86
CA ALA A 150 12.63 7.91 2.05
C ALA A 150 13.25 6.92 3.05
N CYS A 151 13.97 5.88 2.58
CA CYS A 151 14.43 4.80 3.45
C CYS A 151 15.92 4.44 3.28
N ALA A 152 16.71 5.23 2.52
CA ALA A 152 18.15 5.03 2.40
C ALA A 152 18.88 5.27 3.70
#